data_3bfd7ec2c5182e5fcd75b548e317e49e
#
_entry.id   3bfd7ec2c5182e5fcd75b548e317e49e
#
_cell.length_a   1.000
_cell.length_b   1.000
_cell.length_c   1.000
_cell.angle_alpha   90.00
_cell.angle_beta   90.00
_cell.angle_gamma   90.00
#
_symmetry.space_group_name_H-M   'P 1'
#
loop_
_entity.id
_entity.type
_entity.pdbx_description
1 polymer ?
#
loop_
_entity_poly.entity_id
_entity_poly.type
_entity_poly.pdbx_seq_one_letter_code
_entity_poly.pdbx_strand_id
1 'polypeptide(L)'
;IFGGDADNISGMARFSSRGPTDDGRTKPDFVAPGTYILSTFSRSAGTTACWSVVNSSYCYMGGTSMATPIAAGATALLLEHLIENRGVANPSSALIKAIYGATSHDMMGQFSSPTNGAGETVPNPHEGFGLLNMWPAKDSSFVDYESLSTSVNRGWSFNVPAAAPDLQLALAYHDPESTPSAGTHLVNDLDLAVKDPTGAWTHLSDNLNNLRMLNFTSPAAGTWEVHVLGTSVPTGPQFFSVALNAGYNLVNLTEDADLDGIEDDDDDC
;
A
#
# COMPACT_ATOMS: atom_id res chain seq x y z
N ILE A 1 28.33 8.32 -16.18
CA ILE A 1 28.03 7.10 -16.95
C ILE A 1 26.53 6.87 -17.03
N PHE A 2 25.76 7.23 -15.99
CA PHE A 2 24.35 6.87 -15.89
C PHE A 2 23.36 8.01 -16.19
N GLY A 3 23.86 9.22 -16.50
CA GLY A 3 23.02 10.39 -16.86
C GLY A 3 22.01 10.79 -15.81
N GLY A 4 21.12 11.71 -16.12
CA GLY A 4 20.11 12.23 -15.19
C GLY A 4 18.94 11.28 -14.87
N ASP A 5 18.96 10.04 -15.34
CA ASP A 5 17.89 9.05 -15.04
C ASP A 5 18.24 8.11 -13.85
N ALA A 6 19.46 8.20 -13.33
CA ALA A 6 19.94 7.33 -12.25
C ALA A 6 20.92 8.05 -11.29
N ASP A 7 20.76 9.34 -11.10
CA ASP A 7 21.62 10.16 -10.26
C ASP A 7 21.07 10.36 -8.84
N ASN A 8 19.84 9.97 -8.58
CA ASN A 8 19.23 10.02 -7.25
C ASN A 8 18.43 8.74 -6.97
N ILE A 9 18.85 8.00 -5.94
CA ILE A 9 18.19 6.76 -5.51
C ILE A 9 16.74 6.97 -5.05
N SER A 10 16.42 8.16 -4.58
CA SER A 10 15.09 8.55 -4.14
C SER A 10 14.33 9.35 -5.21
N GLY A 11 14.79 9.35 -6.45
CA GLY A 11 14.19 10.11 -7.54
C GLY A 11 13.39 9.23 -8.51
N MET A 12 12.32 9.80 -9.06
CA MET A 12 11.53 9.17 -10.10
C MET A 12 12.19 9.32 -11.48
N ALA A 13 12.27 8.23 -12.22
CA ALA A 13 12.73 8.29 -13.60
C ALA A 13 11.75 9.05 -14.51
N ARG A 14 12.27 9.84 -15.45
CA ARG A 14 11.45 10.66 -16.37
C ARG A 14 10.47 9.85 -17.20
N PHE A 15 10.85 8.63 -17.57
CA PHE A 15 10.05 7.75 -18.40
C PHE A 15 8.93 7.04 -17.61
N SER A 16 8.90 7.13 -16.28
CA SER A 16 7.84 6.51 -15.48
C SER A 16 6.49 7.16 -15.80
N SER A 17 5.52 6.34 -16.16
CA SER A 17 4.15 6.80 -16.40
C SER A 17 3.53 7.28 -15.10
N ARG A 18 2.70 8.31 -15.21
CA ARG A 18 2.06 8.98 -14.07
C ARG A 18 0.55 8.87 -14.19
N GLY A 19 -0.10 8.80 -13.04
CA GLY A 19 -1.53 8.93 -12.92
C GLY A 19 -2.01 10.38 -12.86
N PRO A 20 -3.22 10.60 -12.38
CA PRO A 20 -4.22 9.57 -12.06
C PRO A 20 -4.77 8.88 -13.32
N THR A 21 -5.65 7.88 -13.12
CA THR A 21 -6.49 7.36 -14.21
C THR A 21 -7.54 8.39 -14.63
N ASP A 22 -8.22 8.15 -15.75
CA ASP A 22 -9.24 9.08 -16.27
C ASP A 22 -10.39 9.31 -15.27
N ASP A 23 -10.69 8.32 -14.42
CA ASP A 23 -11.69 8.41 -13.34
C ASP A 23 -11.11 8.92 -12.01
N GLY A 24 -9.84 9.32 -11.97
CA GLY A 24 -9.21 9.98 -10.82
C GLY A 24 -8.53 9.05 -9.82
N ARG A 25 -8.53 7.71 -10.01
CA ARG A 25 -7.87 6.78 -9.10
C ARG A 25 -6.35 7.00 -9.09
N THR A 26 -5.76 6.85 -7.92
CA THR A 26 -4.29 6.90 -7.75
C THR A 26 -3.63 5.75 -8.50
N LYS A 27 -2.73 6.09 -9.42
CA LYS A 27 -1.83 5.18 -10.12
C LYS A 27 -0.50 5.90 -10.39
N PRO A 28 0.63 5.14 -10.39
CA PRO A 28 0.75 3.71 -10.07
C PRO A 28 0.32 3.42 -8.63
N ASP A 29 0.12 2.16 -8.25
CA ASP A 29 -0.06 1.83 -6.82
C ASP A 29 1.27 2.02 -6.07
N PHE A 30 2.36 1.46 -6.63
CA PHE A 30 3.70 1.51 -6.05
C PHE A 30 4.75 1.68 -7.13
N VAL A 31 5.97 2.01 -6.70
CA VAL A 31 7.15 2.06 -7.55
C VAL A 31 8.23 1.10 -7.05
N ALA A 32 9.12 0.72 -7.98
CA ALA A 32 10.27 -0.14 -7.72
C ALA A 32 11.46 0.29 -8.60
N PRO A 33 12.70 -0.08 -8.26
CA PRO A 33 13.88 0.25 -9.07
C PRO A 33 13.70 -0.17 -10.54
N GLY A 34 13.90 0.76 -11.46
CA GLY A 34 13.68 0.54 -12.89
C GLY A 34 14.77 1.10 -13.81
N THR A 35 15.82 1.75 -13.26
CA THR A 35 16.90 2.34 -14.04
C THR A 35 18.20 1.57 -13.85
N TYR A 36 18.91 1.34 -14.95
CA TYR A 36 20.20 0.62 -14.95
C TYR A 36 20.19 -0.70 -14.20
N ILE A 37 19.15 -1.49 -14.43
CA ILE A 37 19.02 -2.82 -13.85
C ILE A 37 19.91 -3.79 -14.62
N LEU A 38 20.86 -4.40 -13.92
CA LEU A 38 21.70 -5.46 -14.45
C LEU A 38 20.93 -6.79 -14.45
N SER A 39 20.80 -7.39 -15.62
CA SER A 39 20.14 -8.69 -15.75
C SER A 39 20.76 -9.52 -16.87
N THR A 40 20.28 -10.74 -17.04
CA THR A 40 20.72 -11.65 -18.07
C THR A 40 20.42 -11.12 -19.45
N PHE A 41 21.34 -11.36 -20.38
CA PHE A 41 21.24 -10.94 -21.76
C PHE A 41 21.10 -12.16 -22.68
N SER A 42 20.04 -12.17 -23.49
CA SER A 42 19.84 -13.25 -24.47
C SER A 42 20.92 -13.21 -25.54
N ARG A 43 21.59 -14.34 -25.78
CA ARG A 43 22.59 -14.48 -26.84
C ARG A 43 21.99 -14.37 -28.25
N SER A 44 20.67 -14.48 -28.34
CA SER A 44 19.94 -14.34 -29.62
C SER A 44 19.43 -12.92 -29.86
N ALA A 45 19.54 -12.03 -28.87
CA ALA A 45 19.15 -10.62 -29.01
C ALA A 45 20.31 -9.79 -29.58
N GLY A 46 19.97 -8.80 -30.39
CA GLY A 46 20.96 -7.81 -30.85
C GLY A 46 21.42 -6.89 -29.74
N THR A 47 22.66 -6.42 -29.78
CA THR A 47 23.26 -5.53 -28.76
C THR A 47 22.53 -4.19 -28.58
N THR A 48 21.72 -3.80 -29.57
CA THR A 48 20.90 -2.58 -29.55
C THR A 48 19.71 -2.66 -28.58
N ALA A 49 19.40 -3.85 -28.02
CA ALA A 49 18.35 -4.04 -27.05
C ALA A 49 18.75 -3.59 -25.63
N CYS A 50 20.03 -3.34 -25.38
CA CYS A 50 20.56 -2.98 -24.05
C CYS A 50 20.94 -1.49 -23.98
N TRP A 51 20.81 -0.90 -22.80
CA TRP A 51 21.36 0.44 -22.52
C TRP A 51 22.89 0.40 -22.46
N SER A 52 23.44 -0.66 -21.86
CA SER A 52 24.88 -0.89 -21.82
C SER A 52 25.16 -2.38 -21.67
N VAL A 53 25.97 -2.92 -22.56
CA VAL A 53 26.39 -4.33 -22.55
C VAL A 53 27.56 -4.48 -21.60
N VAL A 54 27.46 -5.41 -20.64
CA VAL A 54 28.58 -5.77 -19.74
C VAL A 54 29.43 -6.87 -20.37
N ASN A 55 28.77 -7.93 -20.87
CA ASN A 55 29.40 -9.03 -21.55
C ASN A 55 28.38 -9.82 -22.39
N SER A 56 28.75 -10.97 -22.94
CA SER A 56 27.85 -11.81 -23.73
C SER A 56 26.64 -12.40 -22.98
N SER A 57 26.57 -12.26 -21.67
CA SER A 57 25.55 -12.88 -20.82
C SER A 57 24.78 -11.87 -19.96
N TYR A 58 25.27 -10.63 -19.83
CA TYR A 58 24.68 -9.61 -18.96
C TYR A 58 24.70 -8.24 -19.61
N CYS A 59 23.61 -7.49 -19.39
CA CYS A 59 23.53 -6.09 -19.78
C CYS A 59 22.69 -5.27 -18.80
N TYR A 60 22.83 -3.96 -18.91
CA TYR A 60 21.97 -3.00 -18.20
C TYR A 60 20.80 -2.59 -19.09
N MET A 61 19.62 -2.56 -18.49
CA MET A 61 18.42 -1.99 -19.09
C MET A 61 17.69 -1.10 -18.11
N GLY A 62 16.80 -0.27 -18.62
CA GLY A 62 15.92 0.56 -17.81
C GLY A 62 14.53 0.66 -18.42
N GLY A 63 13.56 0.92 -17.56
CA GLY A 63 12.15 1.03 -17.91
C GLY A 63 11.26 0.53 -16.78
N THR A 64 10.00 0.87 -16.82
CA THR A 64 8.96 0.30 -15.93
C THR A 64 8.86 -1.22 -16.10
N SER A 65 9.25 -1.74 -17.29
CA SER A 65 9.38 -3.18 -17.56
C SER A 65 10.47 -3.87 -16.73
N MET A 66 11.44 -3.14 -16.15
CA MET A 66 12.45 -3.66 -15.23
C MET A 66 12.00 -3.50 -13.79
N ALA A 67 11.23 -2.46 -13.47
CA ALA A 67 10.64 -2.26 -12.15
C ALA A 67 9.58 -3.34 -11.82
N THR A 68 8.74 -3.70 -12.79
CA THR A 68 7.67 -4.69 -12.61
C THR A 68 8.16 -6.06 -12.13
N PRO A 69 9.17 -6.71 -12.74
CA PRO A 69 9.69 -7.99 -12.26
C PRO A 69 10.41 -7.88 -10.91
N ILE A 70 10.98 -6.73 -10.57
CA ILE A 70 11.53 -6.50 -9.22
C ILE A 70 10.41 -6.50 -8.20
N ALA A 71 9.31 -5.79 -8.46
CA ALA A 71 8.11 -5.83 -7.61
C ALA A 71 7.52 -7.25 -7.52
N ALA A 72 7.45 -7.98 -8.64
CA ALA A 72 6.97 -9.37 -8.65
C ALA A 72 7.88 -10.31 -7.82
N GLY A 73 9.21 -10.17 -7.95
CA GLY A 73 10.18 -10.92 -7.15
C GLY A 73 10.09 -10.60 -5.66
N ALA A 74 9.94 -9.32 -5.31
CA ALA A 74 9.69 -8.89 -3.93
C ALA A 74 8.39 -9.50 -3.38
N THR A 75 7.33 -9.53 -4.18
CA THR A 75 6.06 -10.16 -3.81
C THR A 75 6.22 -11.67 -3.58
N ALA A 76 6.97 -12.37 -4.43
CA ALA A 76 7.23 -13.80 -4.24
C ALA A 76 7.97 -14.08 -2.93
N LEU A 77 8.97 -13.26 -2.59
CA LEU A 77 9.68 -13.38 -1.32
C LEU A 77 8.79 -13.04 -0.10
N LEU A 78 7.91 -12.05 -0.23
CA LEU A 78 6.95 -11.73 0.83
C LEU A 78 5.95 -12.86 1.04
N LEU A 79 5.42 -13.44 -0.03
CA LEU A 79 4.52 -14.60 0.03
C LEU A 79 5.20 -15.80 0.68
N GLU A 80 6.43 -16.13 0.28
CA GLU A 80 7.21 -17.20 0.92
C GLU A 80 7.36 -16.92 2.43
N HIS A 81 7.74 -15.70 2.81
CA HIS A 81 7.89 -15.31 4.20
C HIS A 81 6.58 -15.43 5.00
N LEU A 82 5.46 -14.97 4.45
CA LEU A 82 4.15 -15.07 5.09
C LEU A 82 3.74 -16.53 5.30
N ILE A 83 3.97 -17.38 4.31
CA ILE A 83 3.62 -18.81 4.37
C ILE A 83 4.56 -19.55 5.32
N GLU A 84 5.87 -19.48 5.09
CA GLU A 84 6.84 -20.33 5.77
C GLU A 84 7.19 -19.83 7.18
N ASN A 85 7.23 -18.52 7.41
CA ASN A 85 7.69 -17.93 8.66
C ASN A 85 6.56 -17.36 9.53
N ARG A 86 5.45 -16.90 8.89
CA ARG A 86 4.32 -16.30 9.62
C ARG A 86 3.12 -17.23 9.71
N GLY A 87 3.12 -18.40 9.03
CA GLY A 87 2.08 -19.39 9.10
C GLY A 87 0.76 -19.01 8.39
N VAL A 88 0.79 -18.03 7.49
CA VAL A 88 -0.37 -17.62 6.71
C VAL A 88 -0.53 -18.57 5.53
N ALA A 89 -1.43 -19.53 5.63
CA ALA A 89 -1.54 -20.62 4.65
C ALA A 89 -1.88 -20.14 3.22
N ASN A 90 -2.64 -19.07 3.11
CA ASN A 90 -3.10 -18.54 1.81
C ASN A 90 -3.23 -17.00 1.88
N PRO A 91 -2.13 -16.25 1.84
CA PRO A 91 -2.18 -14.79 1.90
C PRO A 91 -3.00 -14.23 0.73
N SER A 92 -3.96 -13.33 1.02
CA SER A 92 -4.74 -12.68 -0.03
C SER A 92 -3.87 -11.66 -0.80
N SER A 93 -4.25 -11.36 -2.02
CA SER A 93 -3.60 -10.27 -2.76
C SER A 93 -3.94 -8.89 -2.19
N ALA A 94 -5.08 -8.76 -1.50
CA ALA A 94 -5.42 -7.59 -0.69
C ALA A 94 -4.44 -7.42 0.46
N LEU A 95 -4.07 -8.50 1.17
CA LEU A 95 -3.05 -8.46 2.23
C LEU A 95 -1.71 -7.95 1.70
N ILE A 96 -1.24 -8.48 0.58
CA ILE A 96 0.02 -8.04 -0.02
C ILE A 96 -0.03 -6.53 -0.34
N LYS A 97 -1.15 -6.08 -0.90
CA LYS A 97 -1.36 -4.66 -1.23
C LYS A 97 -1.42 -3.79 0.03
N ALA A 98 -2.09 -4.25 1.10
CA ALA A 98 -2.15 -3.57 2.39
C ALA A 98 -0.76 -3.49 3.05
N ILE A 99 0.00 -4.59 3.08
CA ILE A 99 1.38 -4.60 3.61
C ILE A 99 2.25 -3.59 2.85
N TYR A 100 2.19 -3.58 1.53
CA TYR A 100 2.95 -2.60 0.73
C TYR A 100 2.48 -1.16 1.02
N GLY A 101 1.18 -0.92 1.12
CA GLY A 101 0.64 0.39 1.51
C GLY A 101 1.11 0.84 2.89
N ALA A 102 1.21 -0.08 3.85
CA ALA A 102 1.67 0.21 5.21
C ALA A 102 3.19 0.37 5.32
N THR A 103 3.98 -0.12 4.36
CA THR A 103 5.44 -0.22 4.50
C THR A 103 6.23 0.47 3.40
N SER A 104 5.56 1.01 2.38
CA SER A 104 6.20 1.76 1.31
C SER A 104 6.87 3.03 1.84
N HIS A 105 7.89 3.47 1.13
CA HIS A 105 8.69 4.63 1.45
C HIS A 105 8.38 5.78 0.48
N ASP A 106 8.08 6.96 1.04
CA ASP A 106 7.93 8.20 0.27
C ASP A 106 9.26 8.58 -0.40
N MET A 107 9.24 8.76 -1.72
CA MET A 107 10.43 9.13 -2.47
C MET A 107 10.52 10.65 -2.58
N MET A 108 11.61 11.18 -2.06
CA MET A 108 11.95 12.58 -2.18
C MET A 108 13.14 12.71 -3.13
N GLY A 109 13.12 13.60 -4.09
CA GLY A 109 14.38 13.82 -4.80
C GLY A 109 14.31 14.32 -6.22
N GLN A 110 14.87 13.61 -7.20
CA GLN A 110 15.35 14.08 -8.49
C GLN A 110 14.44 15.03 -9.27
N PHE A 111 13.16 14.95 -9.12
CA PHE A 111 12.19 15.86 -9.72
C PHE A 111 11.40 16.60 -8.66
N SER A 112 12.11 17.09 -7.62
CA SER A 112 11.56 17.82 -6.47
C SER A 112 11.01 19.21 -6.80
N SER A 113 10.27 19.32 -7.85
CA SER A 113 9.47 20.51 -8.15
C SER A 113 8.01 20.20 -7.78
N PRO A 114 7.23 21.20 -7.33
CA PRO A 114 5.79 21.03 -7.17
C PRO A 114 5.08 20.49 -8.41
N THR A 115 5.71 20.65 -9.58
CA THR A 115 5.21 20.13 -10.85
C THR A 115 5.65 18.68 -11.15
N ASN A 116 6.55 18.10 -10.35
CA ASN A 116 7.15 16.79 -10.57
C ASN A 116 6.94 15.81 -9.40
N GLY A 117 6.14 16.18 -8.41
CA GLY A 117 5.70 15.30 -7.31
C GLY A 117 6.66 15.18 -6.14
N ALA A 118 7.88 15.72 -6.23
CA ALA A 118 8.75 15.73 -5.08
C ALA A 118 8.34 16.86 -4.12
N GLY A 119 8.15 16.48 -2.87
CA GLY A 119 7.55 17.34 -1.86
C GLY A 119 6.03 17.20 -1.77
N GLU A 120 5.41 16.38 -2.62
CA GLU A 120 4.05 15.91 -2.43
C GLU A 120 4.08 14.66 -1.56
N THR A 121 3.26 14.65 -0.52
CA THR A 121 3.11 13.47 0.34
C THR A 121 2.45 12.32 -0.43
N VAL A 122 2.83 11.09 -0.11
CA VAL A 122 2.11 9.91 -0.62
C VAL A 122 0.71 9.79 0.03
N PRO A 123 -0.31 9.33 -0.71
CA PRO A 123 -0.25 8.92 -2.11
C PRO A 123 -0.30 10.10 -3.08
N ASN A 124 0.43 9.99 -4.18
CA ASN A 124 0.45 10.99 -5.24
C ASN A 124 0.50 10.35 -6.65
N PRO A 125 0.19 11.06 -7.74
CA PRO A 125 0.11 10.47 -9.07
C PRO A 125 1.48 10.12 -9.70
N HIS A 126 2.59 10.42 -9.04
CA HIS A 126 3.93 10.15 -9.55
C HIS A 126 4.49 8.81 -9.07
N GLU A 127 4.35 8.53 -7.78
CA GLU A 127 4.87 7.34 -7.12
C GLU A 127 3.80 6.48 -6.47
N GLY A 128 2.53 6.89 -6.55
CA GLY A 128 1.44 6.21 -5.88
C GLY A 128 1.58 6.27 -4.37
N PHE A 129 1.58 5.11 -3.74
CA PHE A 129 1.76 4.95 -2.30
C PHE A 129 3.25 4.83 -1.89
N GLY A 130 4.17 4.97 -2.85
CA GLY A 130 5.60 5.05 -2.62
C GLY A 130 6.42 3.86 -3.14
N LEU A 131 7.71 3.86 -2.80
CA LEU A 131 8.67 2.81 -3.15
C LEU A 131 8.47 1.58 -2.26
N LEU A 132 8.38 0.39 -2.87
CA LEU A 132 8.30 -0.88 -2.15
C LEU A 132 9.49 -1.05 -1.20
N ASN A 133 9.20 -1.33 0.07
CA ASN A 133 10.18 -1.54 1.10
C ASN A 133 9.96 -2.89 1.81
N MET A 134 10.79 -3.87 1.49
CA MET A 134 10.67 -5.23 2.00
C MET A 134 11.13 -5.38 3.45
N TRP A 135 11.93 -4.43 3.96
CA TRP A 135 12.49 -4.57 5.30
C TRP A 135 11.43 -4.48 6.39
N PRO A 136 10.57 -3.44 6.46
CA PRO A 136 9.44 -3.43 7.40
C PRO A 136 8.32 -4.41 7.00
N ALA A 137 8.15 -4.73 5.71
CA ALA A 137 7.08 -5.61 5.24
C ALA A 137 7.09 -7.00 5.90
N LYS A 138 8.27 -7.56 6.16
CA LYS A 138 8.42 -8.87 6.83
C LYS A 138 7.92 -8.88 8.27
N ASP A 139 7.95 -7.75 8.95
CA ASP A 139 7.61 -7.60 10.37
C ASP A 139 6.25 -6.89 10.58
N SER A 140 5.52 -6.60 9.51
CA SER A 140 4.21 -5.93 9.57
C SER A 140 3.19 -6.73 10.38
N SER A 141 2.31 -6.03 11.09
CA SER A 141 1.09 -6.62 11.64
C SER A 141 -0.03 -6.51 10.65
N PHE A 142 -0.93 -7.46 10.65
CA PHE A 142 -2.05 -7.46 9.71
C PHE A 142 -3.22 -8.30 10.18
N VAL A 143 -4.37 -8.04 9.59
CA VAL A 143 -5.53 -8.92 9.51
C VAL A 143 -5.82 -9.20 8.04
N ASP A 144 -6.31 -10.40 7.73
CA ASP A 144 -6.58 -10.85 6.37
C ASP A 144 -7.92 -11.59 6.31
N TYR A 145 -8.61 -11.51 5.17
CA TYR A 145 -9.92 -12.12 4.94
C TYR A 145 -11.02 -11.65 5.90
N GLU A 146 -10.86 -10.49 6.51
CA GLU A 146 -11.97 -9.83 7.20
C GLU A 146 -13.03 -9.39 6.18
N SER A 147 -14.28 -9.30 6.61
CA SER A 147 -15.36 -8.89 5.71
C SER A 147 -16.40 -8.06 6.43
N LEU A 148 -17.03 -7.16 5.68
CA LEU A 148 -18.14 -6.37 6.18
C LEU A 148 -19.15 -6.03 5.08
N SER A 149 -20.34 -5.63 5.52
CA SER A 149 -21.43 -5.14 4.70
C SER A 149 -21.63 -3.64 4.92
N THR A 150 -22.56 -3.03 4.20
CA THR A 150 -22.89 -1.61 4.40
C THR A 150 -23.33 -1.36 5.84
N SER A 151 -22.86 -0.27 6.43
CA SER A 151 -23.12 0.19 7.80
C SER A 151 -22.56 -0.74 8.90
N VAL A 152 -21.66 -1.65 8.55
CA VAL A 152 -20.93 -2.49 9.52
C VAL A 152 -19.53 -1.91 9.72
N ASN A 153 -19.06 -1.93 10.96
CA ASN A 153 -17.72 -1.55 11.36
C ASN A 153 -16.95 -2.78 11.88
N ARG A 154 -15.65 -2.81 11.66
CA ARG A 154 -14.71 -3.78 12.23
C ARG A 154 -13.52 -3.02 12.78
N GLY A 155 -13.12 -3.31 14.02
CA GLY A 155 -12.06 -2.60 14.71
C GLY A 155 -11.03 -3.50 15.39
N TRP A 156 -9.83 -2.98 15.54
CA TRP A 156 -8.73 -3.62 16.27
C TRP A 156 -7.99 -2.59 17.09
N SER A 157 -7.71 -2.92 18.35
CA SER A 157 -6.81 -2.13 19.18
C SER A 157 -5.38 -2.66 19.11
N PHE A 158 -4.42 -1.76 19.30
CA PHE A 158 -3.01 -2.08 19.41
C PHE A 158 -2.28 -1.05 20.26
N ASN A 159 -1.15 -1.43 20.84
CA ASN A 159 -0.39 -0.54 21.71
C ASN A 159 0.87 -0.02 21.01
N VAL A 160 1.02 1.29 20.94
CA VAL A 160 2.20 1.97 20.40
C VAL A 160 3.13 2.29 21.56
N PRO A 161 4.38 1.79 21.57
CA PRO A 161 5.33 2.06 22.65
C PRO A 161 5.86 3.50 22.60
N ALA A 162 6.42 3.97 23.70
CA ALA A 162 7.10 5.26 23.75
C ALA A 162 8.27 5.28 22.75
N ALA A 163 8.44 6.41 22.06
CA ALA A 163 9.46 6.60 21.02
C ALA A 163 9.37 5.59 19.84
N ALA A 164 8.15 5.13 19.53
CA ALA A 164 7.92 4.36 18.32
C ALA A 164 8.33 5.15 17.06
N PRO A 165 8.80 4.46 16.01
CA PRO A 165 8.93 5.09 14.70
C PRO A 165 7.57 5.55 14.17
N ASP A 166 7.57 6.27 13.05
CA ASP A 166 6.33 6.67 12.41
C ASP A 166 5.40 5.47 12.21
N LEU A 167 4.12 5.65 12.54
CA LEU A 167 3.08 4.66 12.38
C LEU A 167 2.43 4.84 11.02
N GLN A 168 2.57 3.85 10.17
CA GLN A 168 1.91 3.80 8.87
C GLN A 168 1.01 2.57 8.81
N LEU A 169 -0.20 2.77 8.32
CA LEU A 169 -1.17 1.69 8.19
C LEU A 169 -1.97 1.83 6.90
N ALA A 170 -2.43 0.71 6.38
CA ALA A 170 -3.18 0.68 5.14
C ALA A 170 -4.29 -0.36 5.15
N LEU A 171 -5.40 -0.01 4.51
CA LEU A 171 -6.53 -0.86 4.15
C LEU A 171 -6.45 -1.15 2.66
N ALA A 172 -6.61 -2.41 2.26
CA ALA A 172 -6.77 -2.79 0.86
C ALA A 172 -7.84 -3.85 0.68
N TYR A 173 -8.50 -3.82 -0.47
CA TYR A 173 -9.49 -4.82 -0.84
C TYR A 173 -9.57 -5.00 -2.36
N HIS A 174 -10.12 -6.15 -2.78
CA HIS A 174 -10.49 -6.40 -4.16
C HIS A 174 -11.93 -5.99 -4.36
N ASP A 175 -12.09 -4.87 -5.02
CA ASP A 175 -13.40 -4.35 -5.39
C ASP A 175 -14.00 -5.20 -6.52
N PRO A 176 -15.33 -5.43 -6.56
CA PRO A 176 -15.99 -6.06 -7.68
C PRO A 176 -15.79 -5.29 -8.99
N GLU A 177 -15.98 -5.99 -10.10
CA GLU A 177 -15.90 -5.36 -11.42
C GLU A 177 -17.00 -4.30 -11.61
N SER A 178 -16.59 -3.14 -12.09
CA SER A 178 -17.49 -2.05 -12.46
C SER A 178 -17.99 -2.22 -13.90
N THR A 179 -19.05 -1.50 -14.24
CA THR A 179 -19.55 -1.46 -15.61
C THR A 179 -18.64 -0.63 -16.51
N PRO A 180 -18.40 -1.05 -17.77
CA PRO A 180 -17.68 -0.22 -18.74
C PRO A 180 -18.29 1.17 -18.85
N SER A 181 -17.46 2.19 -18.94
CA SER A 181 -17.85 3.61 -19.02
C SER A 181 -18.53 4.20 -17.77
N ALA A 182 -18.41 3.55 -16.60
CA ALA A 182 -18.79 4.18 -15.35
C ALA A 182 -17.92 5.43 -15.09
N GLY A 183 -18.52 6.47 -14.55
CA GLY A 183 -17.79 7.70 -14.18
C GLY A 183 -16.90 7.50 -12.94
N THR A 184 -17.26 6.54 -12.08
CA THR A 184 -16.46 6.06 -10.95
C THR A 184 -16.45 4.55 -11.03
N HIS A 185 -15.28 3.96 -10.91
CA HIS A 185 -15.11 2.51 -11.02
C HIS A 185 -15.10 1.79 -9.68
N LEU A 186 -15.07 2.50 -8.55
CA LEU A 186 -15.24 1.90 -7.24
C LEU A 186 -16.70 1.47 -7.05
N VAL A 187 -16.93 0.19 -6.78
CA VAL A 187 -18.24 -0.42 -6.54
C VAL A 187 -18.57 -0.46 -5.07
N ASN A 188 -17.66 -1.03 -4.27
CA ASN A 188 -17.76 -1.08 -2.82
C ASN A 188 -16.82 -0.03 -2.21
N ASP A 189 -17.34 0.73 -1.26
CA ASP A 189 -16.63 1.79 -0.57
C ASP A 189 -16.44 1.42 0.90
N LEU A 190 -15.17 1.18 1.29
CA LEU A 190 -14.77 0.94 2.66
C LEU A 190 -13.89 2.09 3.13
N ASP A 191 -14.22 2.71 4.24
CA ASP A 191 -13.43 3.77 4.84
C ASP A 191 -12.50 3.26 5.95
N LEU A 192 -11.42 4.00 6.18
CA LEU A 192 -10.43 3.72 7.21
C LEU A 192 -10.48 4.82 8.26
N ALA A 193 -10.61 4.44 9.52
CA ALA A 193 -10.55 5.36 10.63
C ALA A 193 -9.56 4.90 11.69
N VAL A 194 -8.95 5.83 12.39
CA VAL A 194 -7.98 5.57 13.46
C VAL A 194 -8.29 6.47 14.64
N LYS A 195 -8.31 5.89 15.83
CA LYS A 195 -8.46 6.60 17.09
C LYS A 195 -7.14 6.59 17.84
N ASP A 196 -6.66 7.74 18.24
CA ASP A 196 -5.42 7.87 19.00
C ASP A 196 -5.64 7.69 20.52
N PRO A 197 -4.56 7.58 21.33
CA PRO A 197 -4.69 7.41 22.78
C PRO A 197 -5.38 8.56 23.53
N THR A 198 -5.59 9.70 22.89
CA THR A 198 -6.33 10.84 23.44
C THR A 198 -7.83 10.76 23.17
N GLY A 199 -8.24 9.78 22.35
CA GLY A 199 -9.61 9.63 21.87
C GLY A 199 -9.93 10.41 20.60
N ALA A 200 -8.93 11.05 19.97
CA ALA A 200 -9.14 11.79 18.74
C ALA A 200 -9.20 10.85 17.53
N TRP A 201 -10.18 11.07 16.65
CA TRP A 201 -10.38 10.31 15.45
C TRP A 201 -9.74 10.96 14.23
N THR A 202 -9.11 10.14 13.40
CA THR A 202 -8.68 10.49 12.03
C THR A 202 -9.43 9.59 11.06
N HIS A 203 -10.24 10.17 10.19
CA HIS A 203 -11.01 9.47 9.17
C HIS A 203 -10.41 9.69 7.79
N LEU A 204 -10.27 8.63 7.01
CA LEU A 204 -9.90 8.67 5.61
C LEU A 204 -11.02 8.06 4.77
N SER A 205 -11.84 8.95 4.21
CA SER A 205 -12.87 8.60 3.23
C SER A 205 -12.34 8.87 1.83
N ASP A 206 -12.51 7.91 0.93
CA ASP A 206 -12.07 7.98 -0.45
C ASP A 206 -13.00 7.12 -1.32
N ASN A 207 -13.82 7.75 -2.13
CA ASN A 207 -14.78 7.09 -2.99
C ASN A 207 -14.22 6.69 -4.37
N LEU A 208 -12.89 6.67 -4.53
CA LEU A 208 -12.22 6.34 -5.79
C LEU A 208 -11.30 5.12 -5.69
N ASN A 209 -10.59 4.97 -4.58
CA ASN A 209 -9.53 3.99 -4.45
C ASN A 209 -9.91 2.82 -3.54
N ASN A 210 -9.40 1.63 -3.83
CA ASN A 210 -9.49 0.42 -3.00
C ASN A 210 -8.20 0.14 -2.20
N LEU A 211 -7.35 1.14 -2.06
CA LEU A 211 -6.18 1.18 -1.19
C LEU A 211 -6.20 2.52 -0.46
N ARG A 212 -6.14 2.47 0.85
CA ARG A 212 -6.09 3.63 1.73
C ARG A 212 -4.89 3.55 2.64
N MET A 213 -4.25 4.68 2.92
CA MET A 213 -3.07 4.74 3.77
C MET A 213 -3.14 5.95 4.68
N LEU A 214 -2.85 5.75 5.96
CA LEU A 214 -2.64 6.82 6.94
C LEU A 214 -1.20 6.73 7.48
N ASN A 215 -0.62 7.88 7.72
CA ASN A 215 0.72 8.02 8.30
C ASN A 215 0.68 9.01 9.46
N PHE A 216 1.22 8.60 10.61
CA PHE A 216 1.34 9.42 11.82
C PHE A 216 2.82 9.53 12.18
N THR A 217 3.36 10.73 12.05
CA THR A 217 4.73 11.03 12.47
C THR A 217 4.80 11.18 13.98
N SER A 218 5.79 10.51 14.60
CA SER A 218 5.98 10.56 16.06
C SER A 218 4.70 10.24 16.85
N PRO A 219 4.08 9.07 16.62
CA PRO A 219 2.80 8.72 17.23
C PRO A 219 2.90 8.73 18.76
N ALA A 220 1.84 9.18 19.42
CA ALA A 220 1.76 9.15 20.88
C ALA A 220 1.80 7.71 21.40
N ALA A 221 2.51 7.47 22.51
CA ALA A 221 2.48 6.18 23.17
C ALA A 221 1.11 5.91 23.80
N GLY A 222 0.66 4.66 23.71
CA GLY A 222 -0.62 4.24 24.29
C GLY A 222 -1.42 3.35 23.34
N THR A 223 -2.68 3.13 23.72
CA THR A 223 -3.60 2.31 22.93
C THR A 223 -4.18 3.12 21.78
N TRP A 224 -4.03 2.58 20.58
CA TRP A 224 -4.62 3.05 19.32
C TRP A 224 -5.67 2.06 18.86
N GLU A 225 -6.62 2.52 18.09
CA GLU A 225 -7.62 1.69 17.44
C GLU A 225 -7.61 1.97 15.93
N VAL A 226 -7.72 0.92 15.12
CA VAL A 226 -7.93 1.00 13.69
C VAL A 226 -9.28 0.40 13.35
N HIS A 227 -10.08 1.10 12.58
CA HIS A 227 -11.42 0.71 12.19
C HIS A 227 -11.59 0.74 10.67
N VAL A 228 -12.36 -0.21 10.16
CA VAL A 228 -12.79 -0.25 8.77
C VAL A 228 -14.31 -0.18 8.74
N LEU A 229 -14.84 0.78 8.00
CA LEU A 229 -16.26 1.06 7.91
C LEU A 229 -16.78 0.71 6.51
N GLY A 230 -17.88 -0.02 6.45
CA GLY A 230 -18.60 -0.29 5.21
C GLY A 230 -19.50 0.86 4.82
N THR A 231 -18.94 1.90 4.23
CA THR A 231 -19.68 3.11 3.84
C THR A 231 -20.74 2.80 2.80
N SER A 232 -20.38 2.00 1.78
CA SER A 232 -21.32 1.52 0.78
C SER A 232 -20.83 0.18 0.20
N VAL A 233 -21.52 -0.90 0.48
CA VAL A 233 -21.16 -2.25 0.02
C VAL A 233 -22.33 -2.87 -0.74
N PRO A 234 -22.68 -2.36 -1.93
CA PRO A 234 -23.82 -2.86 -2.70
C PRO A 234 -23.60 -4.29 -3.22
N THR A 235 -22.36 -4.72 -3.34
CA THR A 235 -21.99 -6.09 -3.77
C THR A 235 -21.13 -6.72 -2.69
N GLY A 236 -21.77 -7.30 -1.68
CA GLY A 236 -21.08 -7.78 -0.49
C GLY A 236 -21.39 -9.20 -0.05
N PRO A 237 -20.79 -9.64 1.06
CA PRO A 237 -19.85 -8.87 1.89
C PRO A 237 -18.53 -8.60 1.17
N GLN A 238 -17.90 -7.45 1.44
CA GLN A 238 -16.59 -7.08 0.91
C GLN A 238 -15.50 -7.62 1.81
N PHE A 239 -14.63 -8.48 1.25
CA PHE A 239 -13.42 -8.94 1.94
C PHE A 239 -12.32 -7.88 1.83
N PHE A 240 -11.57 -7.71 2.92
CA PHE A 240 -10.49 -6.73 3.00
C PHE A 240 -9.33 -7.21 3.88
N SER A 241 -8.24 -6.49 3.84
CA SER A 241 -7.07 -6.66 4.70
C SER A 241 -6.59 -5.31 5.21
N VAL A 242 -6.11 -5.28 6.45
CA VAL A 242 -5.44 -4.13 7.06
C VAL A 242 -4.03 -4.54 7.44
N ALA A 243 -3.07 -3.66 7.23
CA ALA A 243 -1.70 -3.86 7.67
C ALA A 243 -1.12 -2.62 8.33
N LEU A 244 -0.17 -2.82 9.23
CA LEU A 244 0.60 -1.80 9.94
C LEU A 244 2.09 -2.06 9.70
N ASN A 245 2.89 -1.00 9.65
CA ASN A 245 4.33 -1.04 9.31
C ASN A 245 5.25 -1.66 10.38
N ALA A 246 4.72 -2.08 11.51
CA ALA A 246 5.49 -2.70 12.59
C ALA A 246 4.73 -3.85 13.25
N GLY A 247 5.43 -4.67 14.03
CA GLY A 247 4.91 -5.83 14.73
C GLY A 247 4.07 -5.48 15.95
N TYR A 248 2.91 -4.86 15.76
CA TYR A 248 1.96 -4.60 16.84
C TYR A 248 1.05 -5.82 17.06
N ASN A 249 0.58 -6.02 18.28
CA ASN A 249 -0.42 -7.03 18.57
C ASN A 249 -1.81 -6.45 18.31
N LEU A 250 -2.45 -6.87 17.24
CA LEU A 250 -3.82 -6.47 16.90
C LEU A 250 -4.81 -7.32 17.70
N VAL A 251 -5.60 -6.67 18.52
CA VAL A 251 -6.66 -7.29 19.33
C VAL A 251 -7.99 -6.87 18.74
N ASN A 252 -8.80 -7.84 18.32
CA ASN A 252 -10.12 -7.59 17.77
C ASN A 252 -10.98 -6.87 18.81
N LEU A 253 -11.62 -5.80 18.42
CA LEU A 253 -12.66 -5.16 19.17
C LEU A 253 -13.99 -5.84 18.82
N THR A 254 -14.85 -5.98 19.80
CA THR A 254 -16.22 -6.43 19.57
C THR A 254 -16.95 -5.43 18.66
N GLU A 255 -17.98 -5.89 17.99
CA GLU A 255 -18.75 -5.03 17.08
C GLU A 255 -19.39 -3.88 17.85
N ASP A 256 -19.13 -2.66 17.39
CA ASP A 256 -19.66 -1.40 17.89
C ASP A 256 -19.99 -0.57 16.62
N ALA A 257 -21.23 -0.71 16.13
CA ALA A 257 -21.63 -0.21 14.81
C ALA A 257 -21.69 1.33 14.77
N ASP A 258 -21.99 1.95 15.88
CA ASP A 258 -22.13 3.41 15.96
C ASP A 258 -20.90 4.12 16.56
N LEU A 259 -19.90 3.35 16.97
CA LEU A 259 -18.62 3.83 17.52
C LEU A 259 -18.78 4.64 18.83
N ASP A 260 -19.77 4.34 19.65
CA ASP A 260 -19.99 5.02 20.92
C ASP A 260 -19.17 4.42 22.09
N GLY A 261 -18.56 3.25 21.85
CA GLY A 261 -17.72 2.54 22.82
C GLY A 261 -18.48 1.49 23.63
N ILE A 262 -19.73 1.20 23.28
CA ILE A 262 -20.55 0.13 23.84
C ILE A 262 -20.69 -0.95 22.76
N GLU A 263 -20.57 -2.23 23.13
CA GLU A 263 -20.78 -3.33 22.19
C GLU A 263 -22.26 -3.36 21.77
N ASP A 264 -22.55 -3.56 20.48
CA ASP A 264 -23.92 -3.61 19.94
C ASP A 264 -24.82 -4.63 20.66
N ASP A 265 -24.22 -5.69 21.22
CA ASP A 265 -24.92 -6.71 22.01
C ASP A 265 -25.36 -6.19 23.40
N ASP A 266 -24.73 -5.11 23.89
CA ASP A 266 -25.00 -4.46 25.18
C ASP A 266 -25.76 -3.12 25.02
N ASP A 267 -26.00 -2.67 23.77
CA ASP A 267 -26.71 -1.45 23.47
C ASP A 267 -28.22 -1.69 23.40
N ASP A 268 -28.95 -1.20 24.40
CA ASP A 268 -30.40 -1.31 24.55
C ASP A 268 -31.19 -0.25 23.74
N CYS A 269 -30.68 0.30 22.61
CA CYS A 269 -31.36 1.35 21.86
C CYS A 269 -32.34 0.84 20.81
#